data_1e7855b982af16eb54dc4c532091cb1f
#
_entry.id   1e7855b982af16eb54dc4c532091cb1f
#
_cell.length_a   1.000
_cell.length_b   1.000
_cell.length_c   1.000
_cell.angle_alpha   90.00
_cell.angle_beta   90.00
_cell.angle_gamma   90.00
#
_symmetry.space_group_name_H-M   'P 1'
#
loop_
_entity.id
_entity.type
_entity.pdbx_description
1 polymer ?
#
loop_
_entity_poly.entity_id
_entity_poly.type
_entity_poly.pdbx_seq_one_letter_code
_entity_poly.pdbx_strand_id
1 'polypeptide(L)'
;MTKGYIEFFSSNPRYRRLWAATVISLLGEWFNTIALFFLILEYSGSEFLLGVLFSVRMLLFGLSQPINGLLADRLNRKGLMFWSNIAQIGLALSFILVDGPEDMWWLITVSGIMMLLHGVYVTAERAAVPNIVAEEDLITANAIGSASWSTALCTGAMLGGVVVSEYGTDAAFIIDSMTFLLSSIILIPLVIEQKIDESMKGP
;
A
#
# COMPACT_ATOMS: atom_id res chain seq x y z
N MET A 1 23.43 22.16 -6.60
CA MET A 1 22.48 22.04 -7.72
C MET A 1 21.63 20.80 -7.48
N THR A 2 20.30 20.93 -7.48
CA THR A 2 19.39 19.79 -7.36
C THR A 2 19.56 18.92 -8.61
N LYS A 3 19.86 17.63 -8.40
CA LYS A 3 19.97 16.63 -9.49
C LYS A 3 18.64 16.57 -10.25
N GLY A 4 18.69 16.44 -11.56
CA GLY A 4 17.48 16.17 -12.34
C GLY A 4 16.87 14.82 -11.94
N TYR A 5 15.55 14.61 -12.10
CA TYR A 5 14.87 13.36 -11.70
C TYR A 5 15.50 12.11 -12.31
N ILE A 6 15.94 12.15 -13.59
CA ILE A 6 16.60 11.02 -14.25
C ILE A 6 17.96 10.72 -13.61
N GLU A 7 18.73 11.75 -13.29
CA GLU A 7 20.01 11.61 -12.61
C GLU A 7 19.83 11.05 -11.18
N PHE A 8 18.80 11.52 -10.47
CA PHE A 8 18.43 10.99 -9.16
C PHE A 8 18.14 9.49 -9.21
N PHE A 9 17.31 9.00 -10.12
CA PHE A 9 17.01 7.57 -10.25
C PHE A 9 18.22 6.74 -10.68
N SER A 10 19.12 7.27 -11.49
CA SER A 10 20.33 6.56 -11.91
C SER A 10 21.36 6.46 -10.78
N SER A 11 21.47 7.49 -9.95
CA SER A 11 22.40 7.53 -8.80
C SER A 11 21.87 6.80 -7.56
N ASN A 12 20.56 6.53 -7.46
CA ASN A 12 19.94 5.91 -6.29
C ASN A 12 19.23 4.57 -6.63
N PRO A 13 19.96 3.48 -6.95
CA PRO A 13 19.35 2.21 -7.38
C PRO A 13 18.54 1.54 -6.27
N ARG A 14 18.87 1.73 -4.97
CA ARG A 14 18.10 1.22 -3.84
C ARG A 14 16.74 1.92 -3.75
N TYR A 15 16.71 3.25 -3.90
CA TYR A 15 15.47 4.04 -3.93
C TYR A 15 14.61 3.66 -5.13
N ARG A 16 15.18 3.50 -6.32
CA ARG A 16 14.44 3.09 -7.52
C ARG A 16 13.70 1.76 -7.33
N ARG A 17 14.32 0.79 -6.63
CA ARG A 17 13.66 -0.49 -6.30
C ARG A 17 12.53 -0.30 -5.31
N LEU A 18 12.76 0.44 -4.22
CA LEU A 18 11.73 0.74 -3.24
C LEU A 18 10.55 1.46 -3.90
N TRP A 19 10.84 2.50 -4.66
CA TRP A 19 9.85 3.27 -5.41
C TRP A 19 9.02 2.39 -6.35
N ALA A 20 9.66 1.52 -7.15
CA ALA A 20 8.97 0.63 -8.07
C ALA A 20 8.04 -0.35 -7.33
N ALA A 21 8.50 -0.93 -6.21
CA ALA A 21 7.68 -1.80 -5.37
C ALA A 21 6.45 -1.05 -4.82
N THR A 22 6.64 0.17 -4.31
CA THR A 22 5.58 1.00 -3.76
C THR A 22 4.57 1.44 -4.82
N VAL A 23 5.02 1.90 -5.99
CA VAL A 23 4.11 2.34 -7.07
C VAL A 23 3.24 1.20 -7.58
N ILE A 24 3.82 0.00 -7.76
CA ILE A 24 3.08 -1.18 -8.21
C ILE A 24 2.02 -1.55 -7.17
N SER A 25 2.36 -1.59 -5.90
CA SER A 25 1.42 -1.88 -4.81
C SER A 25 0.31 -0.82 -4.70
N LEU A 26 0.65 0.46 -4.85
CA LEU A 26 -0.33 1.55 -4.84
C LEU A 26 -1.34 1.45 -5.99
N LEU A 27 -0.90 1.08 -7.18
CA LEU A 27 -1.81 0.88 -8.31
C LEU A 27 -2.81 -0.22 -8.01
N GLY A 28 -2.35 -1.37 -7.50
CA GLY A 28 -3.23 -2.48 -7.11
C GLY A 28 -4.26 -2.09 -6.06
N GLU A 29 -3.85 -1.34 -5.04
CA GLU A 29 -4.75 -0.87 -4.00
C GLU A 29 -5.91 -0.01 -4.54
N TRP A 30 -5.67 0.78 -5.58
CA TRP A 30 -6.76 1.52 -6.23
C TRP A 30 -7.69 0.62 -7.03
N PHE A 31 -7.20 -0.45 -7.67
CA PHE A 31 -8.06 -1.48 -8.27
C PHE A 31 -8.97 -2.12 -7.24
N ASN A 32 -8.39 -2.53 -6.10
CA ASN A 32 -9.13 -3.09 -4.97
C ASN A 32 -10.18 -2.11 -4.45
N THR A 33 -9.81 -0.85 -4.23
CA THR A 33 -10.70 0.18 -3.70
C THR A 33 -11.91 0.41 -4.60
N ILE A 34 -11.72 0.46 -5.91
CA ILE A 34 -12.82 0.62 -6.88
C ILE A 34 -13.72 -0.61 -6.90
N ALA A 35 -13.13 -1.82 -6.85
CA ALA A 35 -13.90 -3.06 -6.79
C ALA A 35 -14.77 -3.15 -5.52
N LEU A 36 -14.22 -2.76 -4.36
CA LEU A 36 -14.96 -2.68 -3.10
C LEU A 36 -16.14 -1.69 -3.18
N PHE A 37 -15.93 -0.53 -3.81
CA PHE A 37 -17.00 0.45 -3.99
C PHE A 37 -18.09 -0.09 -4.89
N PHE A 38 -17.71 -0.81 -5.94
CA PHE A 38 -18.66 -1.44 -6.85
C PHE A 38 -19.50 -2.51 -6.13
N LEU A 39 -18.88 -3.43 -5.37
CA LEU A 39 -19.61 -4.46 -4.63
C LEU A 39 -20.57 -3.89 -3.59
N ILE A 40 -20.18 -2.83 -2.88
CA ILE A 40 -21.08 -2.18 -1.92
C ILE A 40 -22.32 -1.61 -2.63
N LEU A 41 -22.13 -0.93 -3.76
CA LEU A 41 -23.26 -0.36 -4.50
C LEU A 41 -24.14 -1.46 -5.11
N GLU A 42 -23.53 -2.51 -5.64
CA GLU A 42 -24.23 -3.63 -6.27
C GLU A 42 -25.11 -4.37 -5.26
N TYR A 43 -24.57 -4.73 -4.09
CA TYR A 43 -25.29 -5.55 -3.12
C TYR A 43 -26.15 -4.78 -2.12
N SER A 44 -25.77 -3.56 -1.76
CA SER A 44 -26.54 -2.76 -0.79
C SER A 44 -27.35 -1.62 -1.40
N GLY A 45 -27.00 -1.14 -2.60
CA GLY A 45 -27.57 0.06 -3.19
C GLY A 45 -27.35 1.33 -2.37
N SER A 46 -26.48 1.31 -1.35
CA SER A 46 -26.35 2.36 -0.35
C SER A 46 -25.07 3.17 -0.51
N GLU A 47 -25.18 4.39 -1.00
CA GLU A 47 -24.09 5.36 -1.03
C GLU A 47 -23.59 5.71 0.39
N PHE A 48 -24.47 5.62 1.39
CA PHE A 48 -24.09 5.81 2.79
C PHE A 48 -23.07 4.77 3.26
N LEU A 49 -23.25 3.49 2.88
CA LEU A 49 -22.30 2.44 3.21
C LEU A 49 -20.93 2.63 2.54
N LEU A 50 -20.89 3.22 1.35
CA LEU A 50 -19.62 3.65 0.75
C LEU A 50 -18.89 4.65 1.65
N GLY A 51 -19.61 5.67 2.13
CA GLY A 51 -19.07 6.65 3.06
C GLY A 51 -18.57 6.00 4.36
N VAL A 52 -19.31 5.03 4.90
CA VAL A 52 -18.92 4.27 6.10
C VAL A 52 -17.67 3.47 5.84
N LEU A 53 -17.58 2.70 4.74
CA LEU A 53 -16.39 1.93 4.39
C LEU A 53 -15.16 2.85 4.32
N PHE A 54 -15.26 3.94 3.56
CA PHE A 54 -14.15 4.88 3.40
C PHE A 54 -13.73 5.50 4.74
N SER A 55 -14.72 5.90 5.57
CA SER A 55 -14.47 6.48 6.89
C SER A 55 -13.78 5.48 7.83
N VAL A 56 -14.23 4.23 7.87
CA VAL A 56 -13.61 3.17 8.68
C VAL A 56 -12.17 2.92 8.23
N ARG A 57 -11.93 2.80 6.92
CA ARG A 57 -10.56 2.63 6.37
C ARG A 57 -9.64 3.78 6.78
N MET A 58 -10.07 5.04 6.61
CA MET A 58 -9.27 6.22 6.95
C MET A 58 -9.03 6.34 8.46
N LEU A 59 -10.06 6.03 9.27
CA LEU A 59 -9.94 6.05 10.73
C LEU A 59 -8.94 5.00 11.22
N LEU A 60 -9.03 3.76 10.74
CA LEU A 60 -8.10 2.68 11.10
C LEU A 60 -6.67 3.00 10.65
N PHE A 61 -6.50 3.54 9.43
CA PHE A 61 -5.21 4.01 8.96
C PHE A 61 -4.63 5.07 9.90
N GLY A 62 -5.40 6.13 10.22
CA GLY A 62 -4.94 7.22 11.09
C GLY A 62 -4.61 6.76 12.51
N LEU A 63 -5.49 5.95 13.13
CA LEU A 63 -5.30 5.45 14.49
C LEU A 63 -4.13 4.47 14.61
N SER A 64 -3.79 3.76 13.54
CA SER A 64 -2.65 2.83 13.53
C SER A 64 -1.28 3.52 13.45
N GLN A 65 -1.20 4.79 12.99
CA GLN A 65 0.08 5.44 12.71
C GLN A 65 1.06 5.49 13.91
N PRO A 66 0.65 5.78 15.16
CA PRO A 66 1.57 5.75 16.30
C PRO A 66 2.17 4.37 16.54
N ILE A 67 1.37 3.30 16.38
CA ILE A 67 1.81 1.91 16.53
C ILE A 67 2.75 1.53 15.37
N ASN A 68 2.40 1.92 14.15
CA ASN A 68 3.20 1.65 12.96
C ASN A 68 4.57 2.34 13.03
N GLY A 69 4.64 3.57 13.57
CA GLY A 69 5.90 4.27 13.85
C GLY A 69 6.79 3.46 14.81
N LEU A 70 6.23 3.01 15.93
CA LEU A 70 6.95 2.18 16.90
C LEU A 70 7.46 0.86 16.28
N LEU A 71 6.65 0.21 15.45
CA LEU A 71 7.06 -1.00 14.73
C LEU A 71 8.20 -0.71 13.74
N ALA A 72 8.13 0.37 12.98
CA ALA A 72 9.16 0.76 12.02
C ALA A 72 10.50 1.16 12.67
N ASP A 73 10.47 1.61 13.94
CA ASP A 73 11.67 1.94 14.70
C ASP A 73 12.33 0.69 15.33
N ARG A 74 11.53 -0.31 15.72
CA ARG A 74 12.00 -1.49 16.44
C ARG A 74 12.26 -2.70 15.55
N LEU A 75 11.56 -2.83 14.43
CA LEU A 75 11.60 -4.00 13.57
C LEU A 75 12.28 -3.69 12.23
N ASN A 76 12.64 -4.74 11.52
CA ASN A 76 13.23 -4.61 10.19
C ASN A 76 12.21 -4.03 9.20
N ARG A 77 12.45 -2.82 8.71
CA ARG A 77 11.55 -2.07 7.80
C ARG A 77 11.23 -2.83 6.53
N LYS A 78 12.23 -3.47 5.91
CA LYS A 78 12.02 -4.34 4.75
C LYS A 78 11.11 -5.53 5.10
N GLY A 79 11.34 -6.16 6.24
CA GLY A 79 10.50 -7.26 6.74
C GLY A 79 9.06 -6.83 6.95
N LEU A 80 8.83 -5.65 7.54
CA LEU A 80 7.48 -5.09 7.71
C LEU A 80 6.77 -4.90 6.38
N MET A 81 7.42 -4.28 5.39
CA MET A 81 6.85 -4.10 4.05
C MET A 81 6.55 -5.43 3.37
N PHE A 82 7.49 -6.37 3.42
CA PHE A 82 7.35 -7.68 2.79
C PHE A 82 6.18 -8.48 3.38
N TRP A 83 6.11 -8.62 4.71
CA TRP A 83 5.07 -9.41 5.35
C TRP A 83 3.70 -8.74 5.29
N SER A 84 3.63 -7.40 5.29
CA SER A 84 2.38 -6.67 5.02
C SER A 84 1.82 -7.01 3.64
N ASN A 85 2.66 -6.99 2.59
CA ASN A 85 2.23 -7.38 1.25
C ASN A 85 1.78 -8.85 1.20
N ILE A 86 2.55 -9.77 1.78
CA ILE A 86 2.19 -11.21 1.78
C ILE A 86 0.82 -11.44 2.44
N ALA A 87 0.56 -10.78 3.58
CA ALA A 87 -0.74 -10.88 4.24
C ALA A 87 -1.86 -10.28 3.38
N GLN A 88 -1.61 -9.15 2.72
CA GLN A 88 -2.58 -8.48 1.86
C GLN A 88 -2.94 -9.32 0.62
N ILE A 89 -2.04 -10.17 0.09
CA ILE A 89 -2.37 -11.10 -1.00
C ILE A 89 -3.56 -11.99 -0.61
N GLY A 90 -3.47 -12.65 0.54
CA GLY A 90 -4.53 -13.54 1.01
C GLY A 90 -5.85 -12.80 1.30
N LEU A 91 -5.76 -11.61 1.88
CA LEU A 91 -6.93 -10.78 2.18
C LEU A 91 -7.61 -10.26 0.91
N ALA A 92 -6.84 -9.79 -0.08
CA ALA A 92 -7.39 -9.34 -1.36
C ALA A 92 -8.10 -10.48 -2.10
N LEU A 93 -7.51 -11.68 -2.15
CA LEU A 93 -8.15 -12.85 -2.75
C LEU A 93 -9.41 -13.30 -2.00
N SER A 94 -9.51 -13.03 -0.70
CA SER A 94 -10.69 -13.39 0.08
C SER A 94 -11.95 -12.59 -0.30
N PHE A 95 -11.81 -11.44 -0.99
CA PHE A 95 -12.97 -10.69 -1.49
C PHE A 95 -13.69 -11.39 -2.63
N ILE A 96 -13.04 -12.33 -3.34
CA ILE A 96 -13.67 -13.17 -4.37
C ILE A 96 -14.77 -14.07 -3.76
N LEU A 97 -14.76 -14.28 -2.45
CA LEU A 97 -15.75 -15.07 -1.73
C LEU A 97 -17.00 -14.26 -1.34
N VAL A 98 -17.08 -13.01 -1.71
CA VAL A 98 -18.21 -12.12 -1.42
C VAL A 98 -19.25 -12.27 -2.52
N ASP A 99 -20.33 -13.00 -2.23
CA ASP A 99 -21.36 -13.35 -3.22
C ASP A 99 -22.70 -12.63 -2.99
N GLY A 100 -22.85 -11.89 -1.89
CA GLY A 100 -24.14 -11.28 -1.57
C GLY A 100 -24.12 -10.24 -0.43
N PRO A 101 -25.31 -9.67 -0.12
CA PRO A 101 -25.47 -8.66 0.94
C PRO A 101 -25.10 -9.17 2.33
N GLU A 102 -25.23 -10.47 2.58
CA GLU A 102 -24.88 -11.13 3.84
C GLU A 102 -23.38 -11.07 4.15
N ASP A 103 -22.54 -10.90 3.12
CA ASP A 103 -21.08 -10.86 3.24
C ASP A 103 -20.53 -9.44 3.44
N MET A 104 -21.40 -8.41 3.53
CA MET A 104 -20.96 -7.02 3.71
C MET A 104 -20.09 -6.83 4.96
N TRP A 105 -20.36 -7.58 6.05
CA TRP A 105 -19.54 -7.55 7.24
C TRP A 105 -18.10 -8.02 6.97
N TRP A 106 -17.95 -9.06 6.12
CA TRP A 106 -16.65 -9.58 5.69
C TRP A 106 -15.89 -8.52 4.90
N LEU A 107 -16.54 -7.93 3.90
CA LEU A 107 -15.98 -6.88 3.06
C LEU A 107 -15.47 -5.69 3.88
N ILE A 108 -16.26 -5.19 4.84
CA ILE A 108 -15.88 -4.07 5.70
C ILE A 108 -14.72 -4.46 6.64
N THR A 109 -14.79 -5.64 7.25
CA THR A 109 -13.78 -6.11 8.21
C THR A 109 -12.44 -6.33 7.53
N VAL A 110 -12.42 -7.08 6.44
CA VAL A 110 -11.19 -7.40 5.70
C VAL A 110 -10.56 -6.14 5.11
N SER A 111 -11.36 -5.23 4.53
CA SER A 111 -10.83 -3.96 4.02
C SER A 111 -10.22 -3.10 5.13
N GLY A 112 -10.79 -3.12 6.33
CA GLY A 112 -10.21 -2.47 7.50
C GLY A 112 -8.86 -3.07 7.91
N ILE A 113 -8.76 -4.39 7.95
CA ILE A 113 -7.49 -5.10 8.24
C ILE A 113 -6.45 -4.78 7.16
N MET A 114 -6.83 -4.78 5.89
CA MET A 114 -5.92 -4.39 4.80
C MET A 114 -5.40 -2.97 4.99
N MET A 115 -6.24 -2.04 5.45
CA MET A 115 -5.84 -0.66 5.69
C MET A 115 -4.86 -0.51 6.87
N LEU A 116 -4.99 -1.36 7.90
CA LEU A 116 -3.98 -1.44 8.97
C LEU A 116 -2.63 -1.91 8.44
N LEU A 117 -2.61 -2.97 7.63
CA LEU A 117 -1.39 -3.51 7.01
C LEU A 117 -0.77 -2.51 6.01
N HIS A 118 -1.60 -1.82 5.22
CA HIS A 118 -1.15 -0.72 4.37
C HIS A 118 -0.46 0.38 5.18
N GLY A 119 -1.02 0.74 6.34
CA GLY A 119 -0.41 1.68 7.28
C GLY A 119 0.98 1.24 7.75
N VAL A 120 1.16 -0.04 8.07
CA VAL A 120 2.47 -0.62 8.42
C VAL A 120 3.45 -0.49 7.25
N TYR A 121 3.02 -0.84 6.04
CA TYR A 121 3.84 -0.75 4.82
C TYR A 121 4.32 0.69 4.58
N VAL A 122 3.39 1.64 4.52
CA VAL A 122 3.68 3.06 4.21
C VAL A 122 4.59 3.68 5.26
N THR A 123 4.38 3.36 6.55
CA THR A 123 5.23 3.90 7.63
C THR A 123 6.65 3.33 7.54
N ALA A 124 6.78 2.02 7.30
CA ALA A 124 8.08 1.37 7.12
C ALA A 124 8.81 1.88 5.87
N GLU A 125 8.10 2.12 4.76
CA GLU A 125 8.61 2.69 3.52
C GLU A 125 9.17 4.09 3.75
N ARG A 126 8.39 4.99 4.34
CA ARG A 126 8.83 6.36 4.65
C ARG A 126 10.03 6.40 5.58
N ALA A 127 10.05 5.53 6.60
CA ALA A 127 11.18 5.41 7.50
C ALA A 127 12.43 4.83 6.80
N ALA A 128 12.27 4.01 5.75
CA ALA A 128 13.38 3.42 5.01
C ALA A 128 14.10 4.42 4.09
N VAL A 129 13.40 5.42 3.54
CA VAL A 129 13.95 6.39 2.59
C VAL A 129 15.24 7.07 3.09
N PRO A 130 15.32 7.61 4.33
CA PRO A 130 16.55 8.24 4.83
C PRO A 130 17.75 7.28 5.00
N ASN A 131 17.51 5.97 4.98
CA ASN A 131 18.59 4.98 5.09
C ASN A 131 19.19 4.56 3.73
N ILE A 132 18.55 4.94 2.62
CA ILE A 132 18.93 4.53 1.26
C ILE A 132 19.19 5.69 0.32
N VAL A 133 18.89 6.92 0.76
CA VAL A 133 19.06 8.16 0.00
C VAL A 133 19.93 9.11 0.82
N ALA A 134 20.81 9.86 0.17
CA ALA A 134 21.62 10.89 0.82
C ALA A 134 20.73 12.04 1.32
N GLU A 135 21.14 12.72 2.39
CA GLU A 135 20.35 13.78 3.03
C GLU A 135 19.96 14.91 2.03
N GLU A 136 20.89 15.28 1.15
CA GLU A 136 20.69 16.28 0.09
C GLU A 136 19.63 15.89 -0.94
N ASP A 137 19.38 14.60 -1.11
CA ASP A 137 18.44 14.03 -2.09
C ASP A 137 17.05 13.73 -1.48
N LEU A 138 16.86 13.86 -0.15
CA LEU A 138 15.61 13.53 0.55
C LEU A 138 14.41 14.34 0.07
N ILE A 139 14.60 15.62 -0.23
CA ILE A 139 13.53 16.48 -0.74
C ILE A 139 13.03 15.95 -2.09
N THR A 140 13.95 15.55 -2.97
CA THR A 140 13.63 14.98 -4.27
C THR A 140 12.92 13.64 -4.13
N ALA A 141 13.39 12.77 -3.23
CA ALA A 141 12.76 11.48 -2.96
C ALA A 141 11.30 11.64 -2.47
N ASN A 142 11.06 12.54 -1.52
CA ASN A 142 9.73 12.81 -0.99
C ASN A 142 8.80 13.44 -2.04
N ALA A 143 9.32 14.33 -2.88
CA ALA A 143 8.55 14.92 -3.98
C ALA A 143 8.12 13.85 -5.00
N ILE A 144 9.02 12.95 -5.37
CA ILE A 144 8.72 11.80 -6.25
C ILE A 144 7.66 10.90 -5.60
N GLY A 145 7.80 10.56 -4.31
CA GLY A 145 6.83 9.75 -3.59
C GLY A 145 5.42 10.35 -3.61
N SER A 146 5.31 11.66 -3.32
CA SER A 146 4.02 12.37 -3.33
C SER A 146 3.42 12.46 -4.72
N ALA A 147 4.22 12.73 -5.75
CA ALA A 147 3.78 12.76 -7.14
C ALA A 147 3.31 11.38 -7.61
N SER A 148 4.04 10.32 -7.22
CA SER A 148 3.68 8.94 -7.53
C SER A 148 2.35 8.53 -6.88
N TRP A 149 2.12 8.92 -5.63
CA TRP A 149 0.84 8.68 -4.95
C TRP A 149 -0.33 9.33 -5.70
N SER A 150 -0.21 10.61 -6.05
CA SER A 150 -1.24 11.34 -6.79
C SER A 150 -1.48 10.74 -8.19
N THR A 151 -0.42 10.31 -8.86
CA THR A 151 -0.50 9.67 -10.17
C THR A 151 -1.18 8.30 -10.05
N ALA A 152 -0.79 7.50 -9.06
CA ALA A 152 -1.39 6.19 -8.81
C ALA A 152 -2.88 6.30 -8.44
N LEU A 153 -3.28 7.32 -7.68
CA LEU A 153 -4.68 7.62 -7.39
C LEU A 153 -5.47 7.84 -8.69
N CYS A 154 -5.01 8.74 -9.56
CA CYS A 154 -5.73 9.06 -10.79
C CYS A 154 -5.75 7.89 -11.78
N THR A 155 -4.57 7.32 -12.08
CA THR A 155 -4.43 6.25 -13.07
C THR A 155 -4.99 4.93 -12.56
N GLY A 156 -4.74 4.58 -11.29
CA GLY A 156 -5.23 3.36 -10.67
C GLY A 156 -6.75 3.33 -10.55
N ALA A 157 -7.37 4.44 -10.11
CA ALA A 157 -8.82 4.52 -10.05
C ALA A 157 -9.46 4.44 -11.45
N MET A 158 -8.89 5.13 -12.44
CA MET A 158 -9.39 5.09 -13.83
C MET A 158 -9.27 3.68 -14.41
N LEU A 159 -8.10 3.06 -14.32
CA LEU A 159 -7.87 1.71 -14.84
C LEU A 159 -8.65 0.66 -14.06
N GLY A 160 -8.77 0.83 -12.72
CA GLY A 160 -9.59 -0.01 -11.87
C GLY A 160 -11.05 0.00 -12.28
N GLY A 161 -11.60 1.19 -12.59
CA GLY A 161 -12.95 1.31 -13.12
C GLY A 161 -13.15 0.57 -14.45
N VAL A 162 -12.20 0.67 -15.38
CA VAL A 162 -12.23 -0.08 -16.64
C VAL A 162 -12.16 -1.59 -16.39
N VAL A 163 -11.25 -2.05 -15.52
CA VAL A 163 -11.12 -3.49 -15.22
C VAL A 163 -12.40 -4.02 -14.60
N VAL A 164 -12.99 -3.31 -13.62
CA VAL A 164 -14.23 -3.74 -12.98
C VAL A 164 -15.38 -3.78 -13.97
N SER A 165 -15.50 -2.79 -14.87
CA SER A 165 -16.59 -2.75 -15.84
C SER A 165 -16.50 -3.83 -16.92
N GLU A 166 -15.28 -4.20 -17.36
CA GLU A 166 -15.08 -5.13 -18.47
C GLU A 166 -14.86 -6.59 -18.01
N TYR A 167 -14.24 -6.77 -16.83
CA TYR A 167 -13.79 -8.08 -16.36
C TYR A 167 -14.33 -8.47 -14.97
N GLY A 168 -15.10 -7.58 -14.35
CA GLY A 168 -15.67 -7.79 -13.02
C GLY A 168 -14.73 -7.48 -11.86
N THR A 169 -15.28 -7.55 -10.65
CA THR A 169 -14.57 -7.23 -9.39
C THR A 169 -13.48 -8.25 -9.07
N ASP A 170 -13.70 -9.53 -9.39
CA ASP A 170 -12.72 -10.59 -9.16
C ASP A 170 -11.40 -10.34 -9.87
N ALA A 171 -11.47 -9.86 -11.12
CA ALA A 171 -10.28 -9.50 -11.89
C ALA A 171 -9.48 -8.38 -11.20
N ALA A 172 -10.16 -7.39 -10.61
CA ALA A 172 -9.49 -6.33 -9.87
C ALA A 172 -8.81 -6.85 -8.60
N PHE A 173 -9.42 -7.77 -7.84
CA PHE A 173 -8.81 -8.38 -6.65
C PHE A 173 -7.63 -9.29 -7.00
N ILE A 174 -7.71 -10.02 -8.11
CA ILE A 174 -6.58 -10.83 -8.62
C ILE A 174 -5.41 -9.91 -9.01
N ILE A 175 -5.68 -8.84 -9.76
CA ILE A 175 -4.65 -7.87 -10.17
C ILE A 175 -4.00 -7.23 -8.92
N ASP A 176 -4.77 -6.82 -7.93
CA ASP A 176 -4.25 -6.26 -6.68
C ASP A 176 -3.33 -7.28 -5.97
N SER A 177 -3.77 -8.54 -5.83
CA SER A 177 -2.95 -9.62 -5.26
C SER A 177 -1.64 -9.82 -6.03
N MET A 178 -1.68 -9.76 -7.35
CA MET A 178 -0.49 -9.87 -8.20
C MET A 178 0.44 -8.66 -8.02
N THR A 179 -0.09 -7.47 -7.81
CA THR A 179 0.74 -6.28 -7.53
C THR A 179 1.44 -6.37 -6.18
N PHE A 180 0.79 -6.90 -5.13
CA PHE A 180 1.43 -7.17 -3.84
C PHE A 180 2.53 -8.24 -3.97
N LEU A 181 2.28 -9.30 -4.74
CA LEU A 181 3.29 -10.32 -5.00
C LEU A 181 4.49 -9.74 -5.73
N LEU A 182 4.27 -8.98 -6.80
CA LEU A 182 5.32 -8.36 -7.59
C LEU A 182 6.12 -7.34 -6.75
N SER A 183 5.44 -6.52 -5.97
CA SER A 183 6.05 -5.60 -5.01
C SER A 183 6.96 -6.37 -4.02
N SER A 184 6.48 -7.49 -3.47
CA SER A 184 7.26 -8.34 -2.57
C SER A 184 8.52 -8.89 -3.23
N ILE A 185 8.42 -9.38 -4.47
CA ILE A 185 9.57 -9.88 -5.24
C ILE A 185 10.61 -8.77 -5.46
N ILE A 186 10.18 -7.56 -5.80
CA ILE A 186 11.08 -6.41 -6.01
C ILE A 186 11.78 -6.02 -4.70
N LEU A 187 11.14 -6.21 -3.53
CA LEU A 187 11.72 -5.92 -2.23
C LEU A 187 12.78 -6.95 -1.81
N ILE A 188 12.77 -8.19 -2.31
CA ILE A 188 13.73 -9.25 -1.91
C ILE A 188 15.20 -8.80 -2.00
N PRO A 189 15.70 -8.26 -3.12
CA PRO A 189 17.08 -7.84 -3.24
C PRO A 189 17.39 -6.48 -2.60
N LEU A 190 16.40 -5.79 -2.00
CA LEU A 190 16.61 -4.50 -1.38
C LEU A 190 17.37 -4.66 -0.05
N VAL A 191 18.47 -3.93 0.11
CA VAL A 191 19.23 -3.84 1.35
C VAL A 191 19.00 -2.47 1.97
N ILE A 192 18.47 -2.45 3.20
CA ILE A 192 18.27 -1.24 4.00
C ILE A 192 19.20 -1.34 5.22
N GLU A 193 20.15 -0.45 5.29
CA GLU A 193 21.09 -0.34 6.42
C GLU A 193 20.39 0.39 7.58
N GLN A 194 19.59 -0.33 8.35
CA GLN A 194 18.88 0.21 9.48
C GLN A 194 19.73 0.08 10.76
N LYS A 195 20.00 1.20 11.41
CA LYS A 195 20.51 1.21 12.79
C LYS A 195 19.30 1.01 13.71
N ILE A 196 19.11 -0.22 14.18
CA ILE A 196 18.14 -0.50 15.24
C ILE A 196 18.76 -0.04 16.54
N ASP A 197 18.11 0.85 17.27
CA ASP A 197 18.59 1.30 18.58
C ASP A 197 18.45 0.14 19.58
N GLU A 198 19.58 -0.48 19.90
CA GLU A 198 19.62 -1.62 20.84
C GLU A 198 19.21 -1.23 22.26
N SER A 199 19.26 0.06 22.62
CA SER A 199 18.82 0.54 23.93
C SER A 199 17.29 0.41 24.14
N MET A 200 16.51 0.24 23.05
CA MET A 200 15.07 0.02 23.11
C MET A 200 14.65 -1.46 23.14
N LYS A 201 15.60 -2.40 23.05
CA LYS A 201 15.35 -3.80 23.39
C LYS A 201 15.32 -3.86 24.90
N GLY A 202 14.13 -3.78 25.51
CA GLY A 202 13.95 -3.98 26.92
C GLY A 202 14.56 -5.31 27.40
N PRO A 203 14.79 -5.44 28.72
CA PRO A 203 15.40 -6.62 29.31
C PRO A 203 14.60 -7.88 29.06
#